data_ffc873cf0ea1b47addf1005dcde32100
#
_entry.id   ffc873cf0ea1b47addf1005dcde32100
#
_cell.length_a   1.000
_cell.length_b   1.000
_cell.length_c   1.000
_cell.angle_alpha   90.00
_cell.angle_beta   90.00
_cell.angle_gamma   90.00
#
_symmetry.space_group_name_H-M   'P 1'
#
loop_
_entity.id
_entity.type
_entity.pdbx_description
1 polymer ?
#
loop_
_entity_poly.entity_id
_entity_poly.type
_entity_poly.pdbx_seq_one_letter_code
_entity_poly.pdbx_strand_id
1 'polypeptide(L)'
;MNKKLIAKTAEVSRRDFIKTSAAVGAATLLSGTRTVFAQPAKKMRVCLLGCGGRGRDALRNCLEAAKHIGLELEVVGTGDWFKSRAVQAGKDHNVPESRCFSGGDCYKKLFETNADVVVTATPPSFRPVHFAAAINAGKHVFMEKPVAVDPPGARKIIEAGELAKQKGLAVVAGTQRRHQANYLRNAYAIKAGAIGKIMGGCIWWCGGALWYRTREQGESDADYMVRNWVSFAEMSGDHIVEQHVHNLDVANWFIGHPPVTALGFGGRARRKTGDQFDFFSIDLDYGDGCRIHSMCRQVNGTDGGVREFFAGTEGTTGGDGGLKPTKEKGIEIPDYPEYGGPYVQEHVDLLNSILAEKPLNEARNVAESTMTAIMGRISAYTGKLIRWSDLTENKESPWYNLTLKPTAADFEKGEVVAPPDDVVPVPGAGERRA
;
A
#
# COMPACT_ATOMS: atom_id res chain seq x y z
N MET A 1 3.40 -40.83 -36.10
CA MET A 1 3.95 -41.05 -34.73
C MET A 1 4.96 -39.96 -34.44
N ASN A 2 4.66 -39.02 -33.59
CA ASN A 2 5.61 -38.20 -32.85
C ASN A 2 4.83 -37.48 -31.76
N LYS A 3 4.99 -37.94 -30.53
CA LYS A 3 4.45 -37.33 -29.31
C LYS A 3 5.35 -36.17 -28.92
N LYS A 4 4.85 -34.93 -28.96
CA LYS A 4 5.49 -33.78 -28.33
C LYS A 4 5.33 -33.89 -26.83
N LEU A 5 6.46 -33.98 -26.11
CA LEU A 5 6.54 -33.79 -24.67
C LEU A 5 6.24 -32.31 -24.35
N ILE A 6 5.18 -32.07 -23.60
CA ILE A 6 4.93 -30.77 -22.97
C ILE A 6 5.58 -30.84 -21.59
N ALA A 7 6.64 -30.05 -21.40
CA ALA A 7 7.25 -29.88 -20.10
C ALA A 7 6.28 -29.09 -19.19
N LYS A 8 5.80 -29.75 -18.13
CA LYS A 8 5.08 -29.08 -17.03
C LYS A 8 6.09 -28.24 -16.24
N THR A 9 5.98 -26.93 -16.32
CA THR A 9 6.61 -26.03 -15.34
C THR A 9 5.95 -26.27 -13.99
N ALA A 10 6.71 -26.72 -13.01
CA ALA A 10 6.25 -26.91 -11.65
C ALA A 10 6.02 -25.53 -11.02
N GLU A 11 4.79 -25.16 -10.77
CA GLU A 11 4.44 -24.06 -9.89
C GLU A 11 4.90 -24.41 -8.47
N VAL A 12 5.86 -23.63 -7.96
CA VAL A 12 6.29 -23.73 -6.57
C VAL A 12 5.12 -23.25 -5.70
N SER A 13 4.49 -24.18 -5.00
CA SER A 13 3.35 -23.90 -4.16
C SER A 13 3.77 -23.01 -2.99
N ARG A 14 2.89 -22.05 -2.61
CA ARG A 14 3.08 -21.22 -1.41
C ARG A 14 3.30 -22.03 -0.12
N ARG A 15 2.95 -23.30 -0.14
CA ARG A 15 3.17 -24.25 0.95
C ARG A 15 4.64 -24.59 1.16
N ASP A 16 5.45 -24.58 0.10
CA ASP A 16 6.89 -24.83 0.16
C ASP A 16 7.65 -23.59 0.63
N PHE A 17 7.11 -22.39 0.36
CA PHE A 17 7.66 -21.13 0.88
C PHE A 17 7.52 -21.06 2.42
N ILE A 18 6.37 -21.43 2.99
CA ILE A 18 6.13 -21.41 4.44
C ILE A 18 6.97 -22.46 5.16
N LYS A 19 7.16 -23.65 4.58
CA LYS A 19 8.03 -24.69 5.15
C LYS A 19 9.50 -24.33 5.15
N THR A 20 9.96 -23.56 4.15
CA THR A 20 11.36 -23.15 4.05
C THR A 20 11.71 -22.02 5.02
N SER A 21 10.75 -21.15 5.37
CA SER A 21 10.96 -20.08 6.36
C SER A 21 11.09 -20.62 7.80
N ALA A 22 10.39 -21.72 8.11
CA ALA A 22 10.49 -22.38 9.42
C ALA A 22 11.80 -23.19 9.59
N ALA A 23 12.44 -23.61 8.50
CA ALA A 23 13.65 -24.46 8.55
C ALA A 23 14.95 -23.68 8.76
N VAL A 24 14.97 -22.36 8.61
CA VAL A 24 16.17 -21.53 8.81
C VAL A 24 16.39 -21.15 10.30
N GLY A 25 15.36 -21.24 11.14
CA GLY A 25 15.44 -20.93 12.56
C GLY A 25 15.91 -22.05 13.51
N ALA A 26 16.01 -23.30 13.03
CA ALA A 26 16.17 -24.46 13.92
C ALA A 26 17.56 -25.17 13.88
N ALA A 27 18.55 -24.62 13.20
CA ALA A 27 19.84 -25.32 13.00
C ALA A 27 21.05 -24.64 13.67
N THR A 28 20.93 -24.15 14.91
CA THR A 28 22.11 -23.68 15.66
C THR A 28 21.98 -23.89 17.19
N LEU A 29 21.89 -25.13 17.61
CA LEU A 29 22.22 -25.49 19.00
C LEU A 29 22.90 -26.86 18.99
N LEU A 30 24.21 -26.91 18.73
CA LEU A 30 25.11 -27.95 19.26
C LEU A 30 26.56 -27.47 19.20
N SER A 31 27.07 -27.13 20.39
CA SER A 31 28.44 -27.28 20.91
C SER A 31 29.66 -26.99 20.04
N GLY A 32 30.43 -26.03 20.45
CA GLY A 32 31.83 -25.83 20.08
C GLY A 32 32.18 -24.36 20.16
N THR A 33 33.03 -23.96 21.07
CA THR A 33 33.69 -22.66 21.14
C THR A 33 34.46 -22.41 19.86
N ARG A 34 33.76 -21.96 18.77
CA ARG A 34 34.37 -21.33 17.64
C ARG A 34 34.45 -19.85 17.94
N THR A 35 35.64 -19.30 17.97
CA THR A 35 35.88 -17.88 17.78
C THR A 35 35.09 -17.45 16.55
N VAL A 36 33.93 -16.83 16.78
CA VAL A 36 33.13 -16.22 15.72
C VAL A 36 33.95 -15.01 15.28
N PHE A 37 34.73 -15.14 14.23
CA PHE A 37 35.13 -13.98 13.46
C PHE A 37 33.80 -13.41 12.97
N ALA A 38 33.41 -12.23 13.49
CA ALA A 38 32.24 -11.50 13.02
C ALA A 38 32.39 -11.37 11.49
N GLN A 39 31.53 -12.03 10.73
CA GLN A 39 31.46 -11.76 9.30
C GLN A 39 31.20 -10.25 9.18
N PRO A 40 31.90 -9.55 8.25
CA PRO A 40 31.65 -8.14 8.07
C PRO A 40 30.14 -7.97 7.86
N ALA A 41 29.52 -7.07 8.63
CA ALA A 41 28.09 -6.78 8.52
C ALA A 41 27.78 -6.51 7.04
N LYS A 42 26.79 -7.22 6.50
CA LYS A 42 26.35 -6.91 5.12
C LYS A 42 25.93 -5.45 5.11
N LYS A 43 26.43 -4.68 4.16
CA LYS A 43 26.15 -3.25 4.04
C LYS A 43 25.21 -3.02 2.86
N MET A 44 24.15 -2.25 3.11
CA MET A 44 23.23 -1.78 2.06
C MET A 44 23.05 -0.26 2.16
N ARG A 45 22.53 0.33 1.10
CA ARG A 45 22.31 1.78 0.99
C ARG A 45 20.85 2.03 0.69
N VAL A 46 20.29 3.03 1.37
CA VAL A 46 18.89 3.43 1.20
C VAL A 46 18.79 4.91 0.84
N CYS A 47 17.82 5.25 0.01
CA CYS A 47 17.41 6.64 -0.20
C CYS A 47 15.95 6.84 0.16
N LEU A 48 15.60 8.09 0.54
CA LEU A 48 14.24 8.48 0.91
C LEU A 48 13.66 9.40 -0.14
N LEU A 49 12.48 9.06 -0.67
CA LEU A 49 11.67 9.90 -1.53
C LEU A 49 10.35 10.26 -0.86
N GLY A 50 10.14 11.58 -0.61
CA GLY A 50 9.04 12.06 0.22
C GLY A 50 9.45 12.18 1.69
N CYS A 51 10.02 13.35 2.05
CA CYS A 51 10.65 13.62 3.35
C CYS A 51 9.69 14.24 4.38
N GLY A 52 8.37 14.07 4.20
CA GLY A 52 7.35 14.45 5.18
C GLY A 52 7.35 13.57 6.43
N GLY A 53 6.38 13.76 7.34
CA GLY A 53 6.31 13.02 8.59
C GLY A 53 6.36 11.50 8.37
N ARG A 54 5.44 10.95 7.55
CA ARG A 54 5.41 9.50 7.31
C ARG A 54 6.67 8.97 6.61
N GLY A 55 7.26 9.73 5.67
CA GLY A 55 8.50 9.29 5.00
C GLY A 55 9.68 9.18 5.97
N ARG A 56 9.85 10.16 6.86
CA ARG A 56 10.87 10.12 7.90
C ARG A 56 10.63 8.99 8.90
N ASP A 57 9.36 8.70 9.21
CA ASP A 57 8.98 7.56 10.05
C ASP A 57 9.28 6.22 9.36
N ALA A 58 8.95 6.07 8.08
CA ALA A 58 9.25 4.88 7.31
C ALA A 58 10.77 4.63 7.20
N LEU A 59 11.56 5.68 6.95
CA LEU A 59 13.02 5.55 6.95
C LEU A 59 13.55 5.13 8.33
N ARG A 60 13.03 5.72 9.42
CA ARG A 60 13.41 5.34 10.79
C ARG A 60 13.08 3.87 11.06
N ASN A 61 11.89 3.40 10.68
CA ASN A 61 11.48 2.00 10.81
C ASN A 61 12.41 1.07 9.99
N CYS A 62 12.80 1.48 8.80
CA CYS A 62 13.73 0.73 7.95
C CYS A 62 15.14 0.62 8.59
N LEU A 63 15.65 1.70 9.17
CA LEU A 63 16.91 1.71 9.90
C LEU A 63 16.85 0.87 11.19
N GLU A 64 15.72 0.88 11.88
CA GLU A 64 15.47 0.04 13.06
C GLU A 64 15.41 -1.45 12.66
N ALA A 65 14.68 -1.77 11.58
CA ALA A 65 14.63 -3.12 11.03
C ALA A 65 16.03 -3.66 10.67
N ALA A 66 16.86 -2.83 10.05
CA ALA A 66 18.24 -3.19 9.73
C ALA A 66 19.06 -3.55 11.00
N LYS A 67 18.89 -2.78 12.08
CA LYS A 67 19.54 -3.07 13.37
C LYS A 67 19.09 -4.42 13.95
N HIS A 68 17.80 -4.72 13.91
CA HIS A 68 17.26 -6.00 14.39
C HIS A 68 17.86 -7.22 13.69
N ILE A 69 18.20 -7.09 12.41
CA ILE A 69 18.78 -8.19 11.62
C ILE A 69 20.30 -8.11 11.45
N GLY A 70 20.96 -7.18 12.15
CA GLY A 70 22.43 -7.02 12.08
C GLY A 70 22.96 -6.52 10.74
N LEU A 71 22.15 -5.72 10.01
CA LEU A 71 22.49 -5.12 8.73
C LEU A 71 22.96 -3.68 8.92
N GLU A 72 24.11 -3.30 8.34
CA GLU A 72 24.49 -1.89 8.23
C GLU A 72 23.73 -1.25 7.06
N LEU A 73 22.90 -0.22 7.35
CA LEU A 73 22.12 0.48 6.35
C LEU A 73 22.50 1.97 6.33
N GLU A 74 23.06 2.44 5.23
CA GLU A 74 23.51 3.82 5.03
C GLU A 74 22.48 4.61 4.22
N VAL A 75 22.11 5.81 4.70
CA VAL A 75 21.26 6.74 3.94
C VAL A 75 22.14 7.53 2.98
N VAL A 76 21.91 7.41 1.66
CA VAL A 76 22.79 7.99 0.64
C VAL A 76 22.16 9.13 -0.18
N GLY A 77 20.88 9.41 0.02
CA GLY A 77 20.19 10.49 -0.68
C GLY A 77 18.77 10.72 -0.16
N THR A 78 18.26 11.92 -0.34
CA THR A 78 16.89 12.33 -0.01
C THR A 78 16.28 13.14 -1.14
N GLY A 79 14.96 13.01 -1.34
CA GLY A 79 14.20 13.73 -2.35
C GLY A 79 12.82 14.13 -1.85
N ASP A 80 12.41 15.37 -2.11
CA ASP A 80 11.07 15.88 -1.76
C ASP A 80 10.67 16.99 -2.74
N TRP A 81 9.39 17.27 -2.86
CA TRP A 81 8.92 18.45 -3.57
C TRP A 81 9.57 19.74 -3.01
N PHE A 82 9.59 19.87 -1.69
CA PHE A 82 10.14 21.03 -0.99
C PHE A 82 11.61 20.81 -0.62
N LYS A 83 12.51 21.69 -1.11
CA LYS A 83 13.94 21.62 -0.83
C LYS A 83 14.25 21.57 0.68
N SER A 84 13.55 22.38 1.47
CA SER A 84 13.75 22.41 2.92
C SER A 84 13.53 21.06 3.60
N ARG A 85 12.54 20.29 3.15
CA ARG A 85 12.26 18.94 3.69
C ARG A 85 13.33 17.93 3.31
N ALA A 86 13.77 17.95 2.03
CA ALA A 86 14.84 17.06 1.57
C ALA A 86 16.16 17.35 2.33
N VAL A 87 16.54 18.61 2.45
CA VAL A 87 17.77 19.03 3.17
C VAL A 87 17.68 18.67 4.67
N GLN A 88 16.52 18.90 5.31
CA GLN A 88 16.36 18.55 6.72
C GLN A 88 16.49 17.05 6.96
N ALA A 89 15.83 16.24 6.14
CA ALA A 89 15.95 14.78 6.22
C ALA A 89 17.38 14.31 5.94
N GLY A 90 18.07 14.96 5.00
CA GLY A 90 19.48 14.68 4.74
C GLY A 90 20.38 14.98 5.93
N LYS A 91 20.20 16.12 6.59
CA LYS A 91 20.95 16.50 7.80
C LYS A 91 20.76 15.50 8.94
N ASP A 92 19.54 15.00 9.13
CA ASP A 92 19.25 14.03 10.19
C ASP A 92 20.04 12.71 10.01
N HIS A 93 20.55 12.44 8.81
CA HIS A 93 21.26 11.21 8.45
C HIS A 93 22.67 11.44 7.85
N ASN A 94 23.27 12.63 8.03
CA ASN A 94 24.59 13.01 7.51
C ASN A 94 24.71 12.91 5.96
N VAL A 95 23.62 13.08 5.24
CA VAL A 95 23.62 13.14 3.77
C VAL A 95 24.03 14.56 3.35
N PRO A 96 25.05 14.71 2.49
CA PRO A 96 25.47 16.02 2.02
C PRO A 96 24.37 16.71 1.20
N GLU A 97 24.27 18.03 1.27
CA GLU A 97 23.21 18.79 0.59
C GLU A 97 23.18 18.57 -0.92
N SER A 98 24.33 18.26 -1.54
CA SER A 98 24.45 17.90 -2.96
C SER A 98 23.70 16.61 -3.33
N ARG A 99 23.30 15.81 -2.35
CA ARG A 99 22.49 14.59 -2.52
C ARG A 99 21.07 14.76 -1.94
N CYS A 100 20.64 16.00 -1.67
CA CYS A 100 19.29 16.35 -1.24
C CYS A 100 18.56 17.04 -2.41
N PHE A 101 17.76 16.26 -3.14
CA PHE A 101 17.11 16.71 -4.38
C PHE A 101 15.71 17.26 -4.11
N SER A 102 15.23 18.19 -4.96
CA SER A 102 13.89 18.76 -4.80
C SER A 102 13.21 19.07 -6.13
N GLY A 103 11.87 19.25 -6.07
CA GLY A 103 11.01 19.47 -7.24
C GLY A 103 10.31 18.23 -7.73
N GLY A 104 9.44 18.35 -8.73
CA GLY A 104 8.62 17.27 -9.26
C GLY A 104 9.41 16.13 -9.90
N ASP A 105 10.60 16.40 -10.39
CA ASP A 105 11.49 15.43 -11.05
C ASP A 105 12.67 14.99 -10.17
N CYS A 106 12.70 15.36 -8.89
CA CYS A 106 13.77 15.04 -7.95
C CYS A 106 14.10 13.56 -7.86
N TYR A 107 13.13 12.68 -8.06
CA TYR A 107 13.29 11.24 -8.05
C TYR A 107 14.26 10.74 -9.13
N LYS A 108 14.35 11.42 -10.29
CA LYS A 108 15.27 11.04 -11.38
C LYS A 108 16.72 11.04 -10.90
N LYS A 109 17.18 12.17 -10.35
CA LYS A 109 18.53 12.29 -9.78
C LYS A 109 18.74 11.44 -8.53
N LEU A 110 17.69 11.28 -7.70
CA LEU A 110 17.77 10.45 -6.51
C LEU A 110 18.04 8.98 -6.87
N PHE A 111 17.41 8.46 -7.92
CA PHE A 111 17.57 7.07 -8.35
C PHE A 111 18.87 6.81 -9.12
N GLU A 112 19.57 7.85 -9.57
CA GLU A 112 20.95 7.75 -10.10
C GLU A 112 21.99 7.54 -8.99
N THR A 113 21.60 7.76 -7.71
CA THR A 113 22.50 7.48 -6.59
C THR A 113 22.75 5.97 -6.46
N ASN A 114 23.79 5.64 -5.71
CA ASN A 114 24.16 4.25 -5.46
C ASN A 114 23.29 3.54 -4.40
N ALA A 115 22.06 4.00 -4.16
CA ALA A 115 21.11 3.34 -3.28
C ALA A 115 20.75 1.94 -3.82
N ASP A 116 20.63 0.96 -2.92
CA ASP A 116 20.14 -0.38 -3.21
C ASP A 116 18.62 -0.45 -2.99
N VAL A 117 18.12 0.30 -1.99
CA VAL A 117 16.72 0.34 -1.58
C VAL A 117 16.18 1.78 -1.66
N VAL A 118 14.97 1.92 -2.17
CA VAL A 118 14.19 3.17 -2.12
C VAL A 118 13.09 3.02 -1.07
N VAL A 119 13.00 3.94 -0.13
CA VAL A 119 11.83 4.14 0.73
C VAL A 119 11.05 5.33 0.16
N THR A 120 9.80 5.10 -0.29
CA THR A 120 8.99 6.17 -0.87
C THR A 120 7.66 6.39 -0.14
N ALA A 121 7.42 7.65 0.25
CA ALA A 121 6.21 8.10 0.93
C ALA A 121 5.68 9.43 0.35
N THR A 122 5.82 9.61 -0.95
CA THR A 122 5.23 10.74 -1.68
C THR A 122 3.71 10.65 -1.71
N PRO A 123 2.98 11.72 -2.01
CA PRO A 123 1.54 11.64 -2.26
C PRO A 123 1.18 10.52 -3.25
N PRO A 124 0.04 9.84 -3.05
CA PRO A 124 -0.35 8.66 -3.85
C PRO A 124 -0.35 8.85 -5.36
N SER A 125 -0.69 10.05 -5.83
CA SER A 125 -0.71 10.38 -7.28
C SER A 125 0.64 10.22 -7.97
N PHE A 126 1.74 10.43 -7.24
CA PHE A 126 3.10 10.33 -7.80
C PHE A 126 3.65 8.90 -7.79
N ARG A 127 3.11 8.01 -6.94
CA ARG A 127 3.67 6.67 -6.70
C ARG A 127 3.78 5.80 -7.94
N PRO A 128 2.79 5.78 -8.88
CA PRO A 128 2.93 4.96 -10.08
C PRO A 128 4.13 5.35 -10.96
N VAL A 129 4.45 6.66 -11.02
CA VAL A 129 5.62 7.16 -11.77
C VAL A 129 6.91 6.85 -11.01
N HIS A 130 6.95 7.15 -9.71
CA HIS A 130 8.12 6.94 -8.89
C HIS A 130 8.49 5.46 -8.76
N PHE A 131 7.49 4.59 -8.55
CA PHE A 131 7.72 3.14 -8.45
C PHE A 131 8.26 2.56 -9.75
N ALA A 132 7.64 2.88 -10.89
CA ALA A 132 8.11 2.42 -12.19
C ALA A 132 9.55 2.90 -12.48
N ALA A 133 9.88 4.15 -12.13
CA ALA A 133 11.23 4.68 -12.28
C ALA A 133 12.25 3.98 -11.38
N ALA A 134 11.90 3.70 -10.11
CA ALA A 134 12.77 2.97 -9.18
C ALA A 134 13.07 1.53 -9.68
N ILE A 135 12.04 0.82 -10.17
CA ILE A 135 12.20 -0.53 -10.74
C ILE A 135 13.07 -0.49 -12.01
N ASN A 136 12.88 0.51 -12.89
CA ASN A 136 13.72 0.68 -14.06
C ASN A 136 15.19 0.94 -13.69
N ALA A 137 15.43 1.70 -12.63
CA ALA A 137 16.76 1.96 -12.07
C ALA A 137 17.35 0.79 -11.27
N GLY A 138 16.68 -0.37 -11.22
CA GLY A 138 17.17 -1.58 -10.54
C GLY A 138 17.15 -1.50 -9.02
N LYS A 139 16.23 -0.76 -8.41
CA LYS A 139 16.14 -0.58 -6.96
C LYS A 139 15.11 -1.51 -6.34
N HIS A 140 15.41 -2.09 -5.16
CA HIS A 140 14.41 -2.63 -4.27
C HIS A 140 13.55 -1.50 -3.70
N VAL A 141 12.28 -1.75 -3.42
CA VAL A 141 11.36 -0.66 -3.06
C VAL A 141 10.51 -1.01 -1.84
N PHE A 142 10.51 -0.11 -0.87
CA PHE A 142 9.38 0.05 0.06
C PHE A 142 8.54 1.23 -0.42
N MET A 143 7.24 1.02 -0.64
CA MET A 143 6.33 2.11 -1.01
C MET A 143 5.14 2.19 -0.07
N GLU A 144 4.83 3.39 0.39
CA GLU A 144 3.64 3.63 1.19
C GLU A 144 2.35 3.36 0.42
N LYS A 145 1.31 2.95 1.16
CA LYS A 145 -0.07 2.85 0.67
C LYS A 145 -0.76 4.24 0.67
N PRO A 146 -1.83 4.44 -0.11
CA PRO A 146 -2.22 3.70 -1.30
C PRO A 146 -1.23 3.94 -2.44
N VAL A 147 -1.20 3.06 -3.42
CA VAL A 147 -0.15 3.12 -4.46
C VAL A 147 -0.57 3.86 -5.73
N ALA A 148 -1.83 4.27 -5.81
CA ALA A 148 -2.39 5.03 -6.92
C ALA A 148 -3.63 5.79 -6.48
N VAL A 149 -4.16 6.65 -7.35
CA VAL A 149 -5.40 7.41 -7.15
C VAL A 149 -6.46 7.09 -8.21
N ASP A 150 -6.08 6.41 -9.28
CA ASP A 150 -6.94 6.11 -10.43
C ASP A 150 -6.61 4.72 -11.05
N PRO A 151 -7.49 4.18 -11.90
CA PRO A 151 -7.30 2.86 -12.51
C PRO A 151 -6.02 2.74 -13.35
N PRO A 152 -5.64 3.71 -14.21
CA PRO A 152 -4.38 3.63 -14.95
C PRO A 152 -3.16 3.56 -14.05
N GLY A 153 -3.15 4.35 -12.95
CA GLY A 153 -2.08 4.33 -11.96
C GLY A 153 -1.94 2.97 -11.28
N ALA A 154 -3.06 2.36 -10.85
CA ALA A 154 -3.04 1.04 -10.22
C ALA A 154 -2.55 -0.07 -11.18
N ARG A 155 -2.98 -0.04 -12.46
CA ARG A 155 -2.46 -0.97 -13.47
C ARG A 155 -0.96 -0.78 -13.71
N LYS A 156 -0.47 0.46 -13.75
CA LYS A 156 0.97 0.76 -13.87
C LYS A 156 1.79 0.19 -12.72
N ILE A 157 1.25 0.19 -11.50
CA ILE A 157 1.89 -0.47 -10.35
C ILE A 157 2.00 -1.99 -10.58
N ILE A 158 0.92 -2.64 -11.07
CA ILE A 158 0.94 -4.07 -11.38
C ILE A 158 2.00 -4.38 -12.45
N GLU A 159 2.03 -3.63 -13.54
CA GLU A 159 3.02 -3.79 -14.63
C GLU A 159 4.46 -3.63 -14.14
N ALA A 160 4.74 -2.58 -13.35
CA ALA A 160 6.05 -2.37 -12.77
C ALA A 160 6.42 -3.45 -11.74
N GLY A 161 5.43 -4.00 -11.01
CA GLY A 161 5.60 -5.13 -10.12
C GLY A 161 6.00 -6.41 -10.85
N GLU A 162 5.42 -6.70 -12.01
CA GLU A 162 5.85 -7.84 -12.83
C GLU A 162 7.27 -7.65 -13.37
N LEU A 163 7.64 -6.43 -13.75
CA LEU A 163 9.02 -6.11 -14.14
C LEU A 163 9.98 -6.27 -12.94
N ALA A 164 9.59 -5.85 -11.73
CA ALA A 164 10.37 -6.06 -10.52
C ALA A 164 10.65 -7.55 -10.28
N LYS A 165 9.62 -8.40 -10.43
CA LYS A 165 9.77 -9.86 -10.33
C LYS A 165 10.75 -10.42 -11.35
N GLN A 166 10.70 -9.97 -12.60
CA GLN A 166 11.63 -10.39 -13.65
C GLN A 166 13.07 -9.97 -13.34
N LYS A 167 13.27 -8.82 -12.71
CA LYS A 167 14.58 -8.29 -12.32
C LYS A 167 15.08 -8.83 -10.95
N GLY A 168 14.31 -9.66 -10.25
CA GLY A 168 14.68 -10.13 -8.91
C GLY A 168 14.66 -9.01 -7.85
N LEU A 169 13.85 -7.98 -8.02
CA LEU A 169 13.74 -6.85 -7.10
C LEU A 169 12.64 -7.07 -6.08
N ALA A 170 12.94 -6.83 -4.81
CA ALA A 170 11.97 -6.89 -3.73
C ALA A 170 11.10 -5.64 -3.70
N VAL A 171 9.81 -5.84 -3.45
CA VAL A 171 8.80 -4.80 -3.32
C VAL A 171 7.91 -5.12 -2.12
N VAL A 172 7.92 -4.24 -1.13
CA VAL A 172 7.02 -4.30 0.03
C VAL A 172 6.23 -2.99 0.10
N ALA A 173 4.97 -3.09 0.46
CA ALA A 173 4.08 -1.95 0.57
C ALA A 173 3.73 -1.64 2.03
N GLY A 174 3.34 -0.39 2.32
CA GLY A 174 2.92 0.06 3.65
C GLY A 174 1.57 -0.51 4.10
N THR A 175 1.28 -1.76 3.75
CA THR A 175 0.13 -2.55 4.23
C THR A 175 0.53 -3.35 5.46
N GLN A 176 0.94 -2.66 6.52
CA GLN A 176 1.57 -3.21 7.72
C GLN A 176 0.81 -4.39 8.36
N ARG A 177 -0.53 -4.49 8.16
CA ARG A 177 -1.33 -5.62 8.69
C ARG A 177 -0.92 -6.96 8.09
N ARG A 178 -0.36 -6.97 6.88
CA ARG A 178 0.18 -8.18 6.23
C ARG A 178 1.47 -8.68 6.86
N HIS A 179 2.09 -7.87 7.72
CA HIS A 179 3.31 -8.18 8.48
C HIS A 179 3.05 -8.28 9.99
N GLN A 180 1.82 -8.06 10.44
CA GLN A 180 1.42 -8.07 11.84
C GLN A 180 1.05 -9.48 12.29
N ALA A 181 1.67 -9.96 13.37
CA ALA A 181 1.57 -11.36 13.82
C ALA A 181 0.12 -11.85 14.02
N ASN A 182 -0.74 -11.03 14.64
CA ASN A 182 -2.13 -11.41 14.89
C ASN A 182 -2.96 -11.51 13.60
N TYR A 183 -2.75 -10.61 12.62
CA TYR A 183 -3.40 -10.70 11.31
C TYR A 183 -2.90 -11.91 10.51
N LEU A 184 -1.60 -12.20 10.55
CA LEU A 184 -1.00 -13.38 9.90
C LEU A 184 -1.55 -14.68 10.47
N ARG A 185 -1.64 -14.79 11.80
CA ARG A 185 -2.24 -15.95 12.49
C ARG A 185 -3.68 -16.16 12.06
N ASN A 186 -4.45 -15.07 12.00
CA ASN A 186 -5.86 -15.11 11.62
C ASN A 186 -6.04 -15.48 10.14
N ALA A 187 -5.25 -14.87 9.24
CA ALA A 187 -5.24 -15.22 7.82
C ALA A 187 -4.89 -16.69 7.58
N TYR A 188 -3.90 -17.22 8.33
CA TYR A 188 -3.55 -18.63 8.27
C TYR A 188 -4.71 -19.52 8.69
N ALA A 189 -5.34 -19.22 9.83
CA ALA A 189 -6.48 -20.01 10.33
C ALA A 189 -7.67 -20.01 9.36
N ILE A 190 -8.00 -18.85 8.78
CA ILE A 190 -9.05 -18.71 7.76
C ILE A 190 -8.71 -19.57 6.54
N LYS A 191 -7.48 -19.46 6.04
CA LYS A 191 -7.03 -20.25 4.89
C LYS A 191 -7.02 -21.76 5.16
N ALA A 192 -6.77 -22.15 6.41
CA ALA A 192 -6.87 -23.55 6.86
C ALA A 192 -8.33 -23.99 7.09
N GLY A 193 -9.32 -23.12 6.84
CA GLY A 193 -10.74 -23.43 6.88
C GLY A 193 -11.39 -23.26 8.26
N ALA A 194 -10.77 -22.55 9.20
CA ALA A 194 -11.27 -22.41 10.58
C ALA A 194 -12.74 -21.97 10.67
N ILE A 195 -13.16 -21.06 9.79
CA ILE A 195 -14.54 -20.53 9.73
C ILE A 195 -15.30 -20.97 8.46
N GLY A 196 -14.75 -21.91 7.69
CA GLY A 196 -15.31 -22.29 6.39
C GLY A 196 -15.16 -21.17 5.34
N LYS A 197 -16.05 -21.16 4.33
CA LYS A 197 -16.07 -20.11 3.30
C LYS A 197 -16.63 -18.82 3.88
N ILE A 198 -15.95 -17.70 3.67
CA ILE A 198 -16.49 -16.37 4.05
C ILE A 198 -17.71 -16.07 3.17
N MET A 199 -18.82 -15.73 3.80
CA MET A 199 -20.10 -15.45 3.13
C MET A 199 -20.49 -13.97 3.23
N GLY A 200 -19.89 -13.22 4.17
CA GLY A 200 -20.18 -11.82 4.33
C GLY A 200 -19.47 -11.19 5.52
N GLY A 201 -19.70 -9.91 5.70
CA GLY A 201 -19.09 -9.17 6.79
C GLY A 201 -19.24 -7.67 6.65
N CYS A 202 -18.57 -6.97 7.53
CA CYS A 202 -18.48 -5.52 7.46
C CYS A 202 -17.08 -5.05 7.86
N ILE A 203 -16.63 -4.00 7.20
CA ILE A 203 -15.35 -3.37 7.45
C ILE A 203 -15.57 -1.86 7.58
N TRP A 204 -14.91 -1.21 8.54
CA TRP A 204 -15.07 0.22 8.69
C TRP A 204 -13.84 0.93 9.25
N TRP A 205 -13.70 2.16 8.78
CA TRP A 205 -12.75 3.14 9.28
C TRP A 205 -13.49 4.43 9.58
N CYS A 206 -13.97 4.58 10.81
CA CYS A 206 -14.68 5.76 11.26
C CYS A 206 -13.80 6.56 12.20
N GLY A 207 -13.40 7.74 11.78
CA GLY A 207 -12.53 8.64 12.53
C GLY A 207 -12.96 10.09 12.47
N GLY A 208 -12.22 10.95 13.15
CA GLY A 208 -12.35 12.40 13.07
C GLY A 208 -11.72 12.96 11.78
N ALA A 209 -11.93 14.26 11.57
CA ALA A 209 -11.31 15.00 10.48
C ALA A 209 -9.78 14.93 10.57
N LEU A 210 -9.14 14.74 9.44
CA LEU A 210 -7.68 14.83 9.34
C LEU A 210 -7.23 16.29 9.33
N TRP A 211 -5.91 16.46 9.43
CA TRP A 211 -5.28 17.75 9.21
C TRP A 211 -5.59 18.27 7.80
N TYR A 212 -5.60 19.58 7.65
CA TYR A 212 -5.65 20.28 6.37
C TYR A 212 -4.79 21.53 6.41
N ARG A 213 -4.50 22.12 5.27
CA ARG A 213 -3.80 23.38 5.13
C ARG A 213 -4.67 24.32 4.32
N THR A 214 -4.72 25.57 4.71
CA THR A 214 -5.28 26.65 3.90
C THR A 214 -4.21 27.18 2.95
N ARG A 215 -4.63 27.73 1.83
CA ARG A 215 -3.71 28.35 0.86
C ARG A 215 -3.00 29.55 1.50
N GLU A 216 -1.71 29.65 1.28
CA GLU A 216 -0.90 30.79 1.68
C GLU A 216 -0.89 31.87 0.59
N GLN A 217 -0.67 33.13 0.98
CA GLN A 217 -0.63 34.22 0.01
C GLN A 217 0.54 34.03 -0.97
N GLY A 218 0.23 34.05 -2.27
CA GLY A 218 1.23 33.87 -3.34
C GLY A 218 1.68 32.44 -3.55
N GLU A 219 1.07 31.46 -2.85
CA GLU A 219 1.39 30.05 -3.03
C GLU A 219 0.87 29.55 -4.39
N SER A 220 1.72 28.85 -5.15
CA SER A 220 1.32 28.23 -6.40
C SER A 220 0.30 27.09 -6.16
N ASP A 221 -0.50 26.76 -7.18
CA ASP A 221 -1.43 25.64 -7.13
C ASP A 221 -0.71 24.33 -6.85
N ALA A 222 0.45 24.12 -7.46
CA ALA A 222 1.26 22.92 -7.26
C ALA A 222 1.74 22.79 -5.81
N ASP A 223 2.30 23.87 -5.22
CA ASP A 223 2.78 23.86 -3.84
C ASP A 223 1.62 23.63 -2.87
N TYR A 224 0.49 24.33 -3.08
CA TYR A 224 -0.70 24.17 -2.27
C TYR A 224 -1.23 22.72 -2.30
N MET A 225 -1.38 22.13 -3.48
CA MET A 225 -1.86 20.74 -3.63
C MET A 225 -0.87 19.75 -2.98
N VAL A 226 0.44 19.93 -3.14
CA VAL A 226 1.42 19.04 -2.49
C VAL A 226 1.45 19.24 -0.98
N ARG A 227 1.33 20.46 -0.48
CA ARG A 227 1.33 20.77 0.96
C ARG A 227 0.05 20.32 1.65
N ASN A 228 -1.10 20.38 0.95
CA ASN A 228 -2.43 19.97 1.42
C ASN A 228 -2.94 18.70 0.74
N TRP A 229 -2.03 17.82 0.28
CA TRP A 229 -2.33 16.68 -0.59
C TRP A 229 -3.46 15.78 -0.10
N VAL A 230 -3.62 15.64 1.21
CA VAL A 230 -4.64 14.78 1.82
C VAL A 230 -6.07 15.27 1.54
N SER A 231 -6.24 16.54 1.16
CA SER A 231 -7.55 17.17 0.93
C SER A 231 -8.03 17.08 -0.52
N PHE A 232 -7.17 16.63 -1.45
CA PHE A 232 -7.49 16.54 -2.86
C PHE A 232 -7.61 15.08 -3.33
N ALA A 233 -8.71 14.75 -4.00
CA ALA A 233 -8.92 13.41 -4.55
C ALA A 233 -7.84 13.04 -5.59
N GLU A 234 -7.39 14.01 -6.37
CA GLU A 234 -6.32 13.87 -7.37
C GLU A 234 -4.99 13.49 -6.74
N MET A 235 -4.75 13.90 -5.50
CA MET A 235 -3.48 13.67 -4.80
C MET A 235 -3.50 12.43 -3.92
N SER A 236 -4.62 12.15 -3.26
CA SER A 236 -4.77 11.11 -2.23
C SER A 236 -5.66 9.94 -2.65
N GLY A 237 -6.50 10.11 -3.67
CA GLY A 237 -7.54 9.17 -4.06
C GLY A 237 -8.82 9.27 -3.24
N ASP A 238 -8.94 10.28 -2.37
CA ASP A 238 -9.93 10.42 -1.31
C ASP A 238 -9.67 9.48 -0.11
N HIS A 239 -10.31 9.74 1.05
CA HIS A 239 -10.00 8.99 2.28
C HIS A 239 -10.41 7.52 2.24
N ILE A 240 -11.36 7.14 1.38
CA ILE A 240 -11.66 5.73 1.14
C ILE A 240 -10.44 5.00 0.57
N VAL A 241 -9.67 5.66 -0.31
CA VAL A 241 -8.44 5.15 -0.90
C VAL A 241 -7.26 5.35 0.05
N GLU A 242 -7.14 6.54 0.66
CA GLU A 242 -5.98 6.89 1.48
C GLU A 242 -5.93 6.14 2.81
N GLN A 243 -7.05 6.03 3.53
CA GLN A 243 -7.08 5.38 4.84
C GLN A 243 -7.78 4.03 4.84
N HIS A 244 -8.98 3.95 4.29
CA HIS A 244 -9.81 2.75 4.38
C HIS A 244 -9.28 1.58 3.55
N VAL A 245 -8.34 1.83 2.66
CA VAL A 245 -7.61 0.78 1.90
C VAL A 245 -7.05 -0.32 2.79
N HIS A 246 -6.67 -0.04 4.04
CA HIS A 246 -6.20 -1.05 4.97
C HIS A 246 -7.25 -2.13 5.29
N ASN A 247 -8.52 -1.72 5.47
CA ASN A 247 -9.60 -2.66 5.74
C ASN A 247 -10.03 -3.41 4.46
N LEU A 248 -10.01 -2.72 3.32
CA LEU A 248 -10.27 -3.32 2.00
C LEU A 248 -9.18 -4.34 1.64
N ASP A 249 -7.93 -4.06 1.99
CA ASP A 249 -6.82 -4.99 1.83
C ASP A 249 -7.00 -6.26 2.66
N VAL A 250 -7.43 -6.15 3.91
CA VAL A 250 -7.75 -7.30 4.76
C VAL A 250 -8.89 -8.12 4.18
N ALA A 251 -9.95 -7.48 3.67
CA ALA A 251 -11.08 -8.16 3.05
C ALA A 251 -10.64 -8.94 1.80
N ASN A 252 -9.91 -8.30 0.88
CA ASN A 252 -9.37 -8.96 -0.31
C ASN A 252 -8.43 -10.12 0.06
N TRP A 253 -7.61 -9.93 1.08
CA TRP A 253 -6.66 -10.95 1.55
C TRP A 253 -7.36 -12.18 2.13
N PHE A 254 -8.35 -11.98 3.02
CA PHE A 254 -9.05 -13.06 3.70
C PHE A 254 -9.99 -13.82 2.76
N ILE A 255 -10.66 -13.13 1.84
CA ILE A 255 -11.53 -13.74 0.81
C ILE A 255 -10.68 -14.37 -0.29
N GLY A 256 -9.53 -13.78 -0.63
CA GLY A 256 -8.56 -14.31 -1.59
C GLY A 256 -8.56 -13.65 -2.96
N HIS A 257 -9.47 -12.71 -3.22
CA HIS A 257 -9.57 -11.95 -4.47
C HIS A 257 -10.31 -10.62 -4.26
N PRO A 258 -10.20 -9.65 -5.20
CA PRO A 258 -11.00 -8.43 -5.20
C PRO A 258 -12.50 -8.68 -5.45
N PRO A 259 -13.38 -7.72 -5.13
CA PRO A 259 -14.81 -7.82 -5.41
C PRO A 259 -15.10 -7.77 -6.91
N VAL A 260 -16.20 -8.39 -7.31
CA VAL A 260 -16.70 -8.41 -8.69
C VAL A 260 -17.41 -7.08 -9.02
N THR A 261 -18.17 -6.53 -8.06
CA THR A 261 -18.86 -5.25 -8.20
C THR A 261 -18.82 -4.41 -6.93
N ALA A 262 -18.96 -3.10 -7.09
CA ALA A 262 -19.21 -2.15 -6.02
C ALA A 262 -20.40 -1.25 -6.36
N LEU A 263 -21.27 -1.04 -5.38
CA LEU A 263 -22.33 -0.04 -5.44
C LEU A 263 -22.39 0.71 -4.11
N GLY A 264 -22.41 2.03 -4.16
CA GLY A 264 -22.44 2.78 -2.92
C GLY A 264 -22.70 4.26 -3.10
N PHE A 265 -22.66 4.94 -1.99
CA PHE A 265 -22.85 6.38 -1.90
C PHE A 265 -21.87 7.00 -0.91
N GLY A 266 -21.74 8.30 -0.99
CA GLY A 266 -20.95 9.12 -0.10
C GLY A 266 -21.37 10.58 -0.20
N GLY A 267 -20.68 11.44 0.51
CA GLY A 267 -20.98 12.85 0.47
C GLY A 267 -20.00 13.70 1.25
N ARG A 268 -20.04 15.01 1.02
CA ARG A 268 -19.30 16.02 1.77
C ARG A 268 -20.22 16.67 2.80
N ALA A 269 -19.81 16.70 4.06
CA ALA A 269 -20.58 17.28 5.14
C ALA A 269 -19.82 18.41 5.87
N ARG A 270 -18.53 18.26 6.12
CA ARG A 270 -17.78 19.15 7.01
C ARG A 270 -16.38 19.56 6.54
N ARG A 271 -15.88 19.08 5.42
CA ARG A 271 -14.56 19.49 4.91
C ARG A 271 -14.55 20.97 4.58
N LYS A 272 -13.41 21.63 4.90
CA LYS A 272 -13.20 23.06 4.68
C LYS A 272 -12.34 23.35 3.48
N THR A 273 -11.51 22.39 3.04
CA THR A 273 -10.58 22.53 1.91
C THR A 273 -10.63 21.28 1.03
N GLY A 274 -10.22 21.45 -0.22
CA GLY A 274 -10.16 20.38 -1.19
C GLY A 274 -11.55 19.99 -1.70
N ASP A 275 -11.63 18.85 -2.36
CA ASP A 275 -12.78 18.43 -3.16
C ASP A 275 -13.34 17.04 -2.79
N GLN A 276 -12.93 16.50 -1.67
CA GLN A 276 -13.26 15.14 -1.24
C GLN A 276 -14.60 15.02 -0.51
N PHE A 277 -15.13 13.80 -0.44
CA PHE A 277 -16.21 13.43 0.46
C PHE A 277 -15.73 13.28 1.90
N ASP A 278 -16.67 13.30 2.86
CA ASP A 278 -16.39 13.05 4.28
C ASP A 278 -16.75 11.64 4.72
N PHE A 279 -17.59 10.94 3.97
CA PHE A 279 -18.06 9.59 4.29
C PHE A 279 -18.39 8.79 3.02
N PHE A 280 -18.27 7.46 3.16
CA PHE A 280 -18.63 6.47 2.15
C PHE A 280 -19.34 5.30 2.79
N SER A 281 -20.30 4.73 2.07
CA SER A 281 -20.98 3.47 2.39
C SER A 281 -21.12 2.69 1.10
N ILE A 282 -20.39 1.56 1.01
CA ILE A 282 -20.23 0.78 -0.21
C ILE A 282 -20.60 -0.68 0.05
N ASP A 283 -21.46 -1.24 -0.77
CA ASP A 283 -21.70 -2.68 -0.86
C ASP A 283 -20.72 -3.29 -1.88
N LEU A 284 -19.89 -4.22 -1.43
CA LEU A 284 -18.91 -4.94 -2.23
C LEU A 284 -19.40 -6.37 -2.42
N ASP A 285 -19.68 -6.75 -3.66
CA ASP A 285 -20.04 -8.12 -4.03
C ASP A 285 -18.79 -8.87 -4.50
N TYR A 286 -18.38 -9.86 -3.75
CA TYR A 286 -17.23 -10.72 -4.08
C TYR A 286 -17.61 -11.94 -4.95
N GLY A 287 -18.88 -12.05 -5.34
CA GLY A 287 -19.41 -13.22 -6.04
C GLY A 287 -19.76 -14.36 -5.08
N ASP A 288 -20.37 -15.40 -5.61
CA ASP A 288 -20.75 -16.61 -4.85
C ASP A 288 -21.56 -16.35 -3.57
N GLY A 289 -22.30 -15.24 -3.53
CA GLY A 289 -23.09 -14.80 -2.39
C GLY A 289 -22.30 -14.12 -1.26
N CYS A 290 -21.00 -13.90 -1.42
CA CYS A 290 -20.19 -13.17 -0.45
C CYS A 290 -20.33 -11.66 -0.62
N ARG A 291 -20.80 -10.97 0.41
CA ARG A 291 -20.97 -9.52 0.43
C ARG A 291 -20.30 -8.88 1.63
N ILE A 292 -19.55 -7.82 1.37
CA ILE A 292 -18.89 -7.02 2.41
C ILE A 292 -19.46 -5.60 2.39
N HIS A 293 -20.06 -5.20 3.51
CA HIS A 293 -20.42 -3.80 3.73
C HIS A 293 -19.17 -3.03 4.17
N SER A 294 -18.78 -2.05 3.36
CA SER A 294 -17.62 -1.19 3.58
C SER A 294 -18.09 0.23 3.89
N MET A 295 -17.69 0.79 5.05
CA MET A 295 -18.00 2.17 5.39
C MET A 295 -16.80 2.88 6.02
N CYS A 296 -16.67 4.17 5.69
CA CYS A 296 -15.67 5.01 6.30
C CYS A 296 -16.15 6.47 6.39
N ARG A 297 -15.62 7.20 7.38
CA ARG A 297 -15.89 8.63 7.52
C ARG A 297 -14.80 9.34 8.30
N GLN A 298 -14.72 10.66 8.07
CA GLN A 298 -13.84 11.60 8.75
C GLN A 298 -14.63 12.79 9.29
N VAL A 299 -15.47 12.54 10.31
CA VAL A 299 -16.38 13.53 10.90
C VAL A 299 -16.22 13.56 12.41
N ASN A 300 -15.84 14.72 12.97
CA ASN A 300 -15.70 14.91 14.41
C ASN A 300 -17.03 14.79 15.16
N GLY A 301 -16.98 14.34 16.41
CA GLY A 301 -18.14 14.22 17.29
C GLY A 301 -19.07 13.06 16.91
N THR A 302 -18.54 12.03 16.26
CA THR A 302 -19.26 10.80 15.90
C THR A 302 -18.53 9.59 16.48
N ASP A 303 -19.23 8.45 16.66
CA ASP A 303 -18.61 7.21 17.13
C ASP A 303 -17.49 6.77 16.21
N GLY A 304 -16.34 6.43 16.78
CA GLY A 304 -15.15 6.02 16.06
C GLY A 304 -14.93 4.51 16.06
N GLY A 305 -13.94 4.10 15.29
CA GLY A 305 -13.44 2.73 15.28
C GLY A 305 -12.86 2.32 13.93
N VAL A 306 -11.87 1.43 14.01
CA VAL A 306 -11.28 0.76 12.83
C VAL A 306 -11.41 -0.72 13.08
N ARG A 307 -12.20 -1.41 12.29
CA ARG A 307 -12.56 -2.81 12.56
C ARG A 307 -12.85 -3.57 11.27
N GLU A 308 -12.72 -4.89 11.36
CA GLU A 308 -13.22 -5.86 10.40
C GLU A 308 -14.03 -6.92 11.14
N PHE A 309 -15.07 -7.41 10.47
CA PHE A 309 -15.85 -8.55 10.89
C PHE A 309 -16.19 -9.40 9.68
N PHE A 310 -15.92 -10.70 9.79
CA PHE A 310 -16.21 -11.68 8.75
C PHE A 310 -17.04 -12.81 9.31
N ALA A 311 -18.08 -13.19 8.58
CA ALA A 311 -18.91 -14.37 8.84
C ALA A 311 -18.67 -15.42 7.76
N GLY A 312 -18.24 -16.57 8.17
CA GLY A 312 -18.08 -17.75 7.32
C GLY A 312 -19.19 -18.76 7.55
N THR A 313 -19.19 -19.83 6.76
CA THR A 313 -20.17 -20.94 6.87
C THR A 313 -20.02 -21.72 8.18
N GLU A 314 -18.89 -21.63 8.85
CA GLU A 314 -18.55 -22.43 10.04
C GLU A 314 -17.97 -21.59 11.18
N GLY A 315 -18.22 -20.29 11.20
CA GLY A 315 -17.77 -19.43 12.27
C GLY A 315 -17.59 -17.97 11.86
N THR A 316 -17.08 -17.18 12.79
CA THR A 316 -16.83 -15.74 12.59
C THR A 316 -15.43 -15.34 13.03
N THR A 317 -14.95 -14.20 12.55
CA THR A 317 -13.67 -13.62 13.00
C THR A 317 -13.65 -12.10 12.80
N GLY A 318 -12.76 -11.41 13.51
CA GLY A 318 -12.31 -10.07 13.18
C GLY A 318 -11.12 -10.08 12.21
N GLY A 319 -10.52 -8.94 11.96
CA GLY A 319 -9.27 -8.85 11.18
C GLY A 319 -8.07 -9.32 11.98
N ASP A 320 -7.93 -8.78 13.18
CA ASP A 320 -6.79 -8.96 14.08
C ASP A 320 -6.97 -10.06 15.14
N GLY A 321 -8.02 -10.87 15.03
CA GLY A 321 -8.35 -11.92 15.98
C GLY A 321 -9.84 -12.13 16.16
N GLY A 322 -10.24 -12.66 17.32
CA GLY A 322 -11.66 -12.96 17.61
C GLY A 322 -12.20 -14.12 16.80
N LEU A 323 -11.33 -15.07 16.43
CA LEU A 323 -11.69 -16.28 15.73
C LEU A 323 -12.65 -17.11 16.59
N LYS A 324 -13.85 -17.38 16.07
CA LYS A 324 -14.92 -18.15 16.73
C LYS A 324 -15.46 -19.20 15.78
N PRO A 325 -14.78 -20.33 15.61
CA PRO A 325 -15.31 -21.44 14.81
C PRO A 325 -16.51 -22.09 15.52
N THR A 326 -17.45 -22.61 14.76
CA THR A 326 -18.59 -23.40 15.31
C THR A 326 -18.14 -24.75 15.85
N LYS A 327 -17.03 -25.28 15.34
CA LYS A 327 -16.36 -26.50 15.82
C LYS A 327 -14.86 -26.29 15.79
N GLU A 328 -14.16 -26.70 16.85
CA GLU A 328 -12.71 -26.73 16.84
C GLU A 328 -12.20 -27.72 15.79
N LYS A 329 -11.22 -27.29 15.01
CA LYS A 329 -10.65 -28.07 13.91
C LYS A 329 -9.21 -28.54 14.13
N GLY A 330 -8.65 -28.30 15.32
CA GLY A 330 -7.26 -28.70 15.65
C GLY A 330 -6.21 -28.06 14.72
N ILE A 331 -6.46 -26.83 14.24
CA ILE A 331 -5.54 -26.13 13.34
C ILE A 331 -4.36 -25.62 14.15
N GLU A 332 -3.17 -26.14 13.86
CA GLU A 332 -1.92 -25.65 14.42
C GLU A 332 -1.50 -24.39 13.68
N ILE A 333 -1.50 -23.26 14.36
CA ILE A 333 -1.12 -21.97 13.80
C ILE A 333 0.39 -21.76 14.02
N PRO A 334 1.18 -21.50 12.97
CA PRO A 334 2.60 -21.19 13.10
C PRO A 334 2.87 -19.98 13.98
N ASP A 335 4.05 -19.94 14.59
CA ASP A 335 4.51 -18.72 15.24
C ASP A 335 4.94 -17.68 14.20
N TYR A 336 4.58 -16.42 14.47
CA TYR A 336 4.93 -15.27 13.65
C TYR A 336 5.68 -14.26 14.53
N PRO A 337 7.01 -14.33 14.59
CA PRO A 337 7.79 -13.36 15.31
C PRO A 337 7.62 -11.96 14.73
N GLU A 338 7.55 -10.95 15.60
CA GLU A 338 7.39 -9.56 15.21
C GLU A 338 8.44 -8.71 15.94
N TYR A 339 9.21 -7.93 15.18
CA TYR A 339 10.29 -7.08 15.70
C TYR A 339 9.87 -5.62 15.62
N GLY A 340 9.80 -4.92 16.77
CA GLY A 340 9.53 -3.47 16.79
C GLY A 340 8.12 -3.05 16.37
N GLY A 341 7.19 -4.01 16.27
CA GLY A 341 5.83 -3.78 15.78
C GLY A 341 5.68 -3.84 14.25
N PRO A 342 4.44 -3.79 13.73
CA PRO A 342 4.15 -4.08 12.33
C PRO A 342 4.81 -3.12 11.33
N TYR A 343 5.01 -1.86 11.70
CA TYR A 343 5.70 -0.87 10.86
C TYR A 343 7.21 -1.09 10.75
N VAL A 344 7.83 -1.75 11.71
CA VAL A 344 9.23 -2.19 11.62
C VAL A 344 9.28 -3.54 10.90
N GLN A 345 8.33 -4.43 11.20
CA GLN A 345 8.29 -5.76 10.62
C GLN A 345 8.19 -5.77 9.11
N GLU A 346 7.40 -4.87 8.50
CA GLU A 346 7.32 -4.76 7.02
C GLU A 346 8.70 -4.48 6.38
N HIS A 347 9.55 -3.71 7.06
CA HIS A 347 10.92 -3.48 6.62
C HIS A 347 11.87 -4.65 6.94
N VAL A 348 11.67 -5.35 8.06
CA VAL A 348 12.42 -6.59 8.37
C VAL A 348 12.18 -7.62 7.28
N ASP A 349 10.93 -7.81 6.86
CA ASP A 349 10.56 -8.76 5.82
C ASP A 349 11.14 -8.37 4.45
N LEU A 350 11.10 -7.07 4.11
CA LEU A 350 11.75 -6.54 2.90
C LEU A 350 13.25 -6.87 2.90
N LEU A 351 13.98 -6.45 3.93
CA LEU A 351 15.43 -6.59 3.99
C LEU A 351 15.86 -8.06 4.03
N ASN A 352 15.16 -8.90 4.81
CA ASN A 352 15.42 -10.33 4.85
C ASN A 352 15.17 -11.00 3.50
N SER A 353 14.13 -10.59 2.75
CA SER A 353 13.83 -11.15 1.43
C SER A 353 14.95 -10.84 0.42
N ILE A 354 15.56 -9.64 0.54
CA ILE A 354 16.71 -9.23 -0.27
C ILE A 354 17.94 -10.07 0.11
N LEU A 355 18.26 -10.14 1.41
CA LEU A 355 19.42 -10.88 1.92
C LEU A 355 19.35 -12.38 1.62
N ALA A 356 18.16 -12.94 1.57
CA ALA A 356 17.93 -14.35 1.25
C ALA A 356 17.87 -14.63 -0.27
N GLU A 357 17.97 -13.60 -1.10
CA GLU A 357 17.81 -13.69 -2.58
C GLU A 357 16.44 -14.30 -2.97
N LYS A 358 15.42 -14.08 -2.15
CA LYS A 358 14.04 -14.48 -2.36
C LYS A 358 13.11 -13.28 -2.24
N PRO A 359 13.15 -12.38 -3.22
CA PRO A 359 12.49 -11.08 -3.13
C PRO A 359 10.97 -11.22 -2.98
N LEU A 360 10.43 -10.58 -1.95
CA LEU A 360 9.00 -10.37 -1.80
C LEU A 360 8.50 -9.43 -2.90
N ASN A 361 7.26 -9.62 -3.34
CA ASN A 361 6.63 -8.70 -4.28
C ASN A 361 5.15 -8.53 -3.96
N GLU A 362 4.80 -7.42 -3.34
CA GLU A 362 3.44 -7.08 -2.92
C GLU A 362 2.75 -6.08 -3.87
N ALA A 363 3.41 -5.69 -4.96
CA ALA A 363 2.89 -4.67 -5.88
C ALA A 363 1.47 -4.98 -6.37
N ARG A 364 1.21 -6.23 -6.78
CA ARG A 364 -0.12 -6.65 -7.23
C ARG A 364 -1.15 -6.57 -6.11
N ASN A 365 -0.86 -7.12 -4.94
CA ASN A 365 -1.82 -7.16 -3.83
C ASN A 365 -2.24 -5.75 -3.40
N VAL A 366 -1.29 -4.85 -3.20
CA VAL A 366 -1.59 -3.47 -2.79
C VAL A 366 -2.27 -2.68 -3.91
N ALA A 367 -1.94 -2.93 -5.18
CA ALA A 367 -2.61 -2.30 -6.32
C ALA A 367 -4.07 -2.77 -6.45
N GLU A 368 -4.35 -4.06 -6.26
CA GLU A 368 -5.71 -4.60 -6.26
C GLU A 368 -6.54 -4.05 -5.09
N SER A 369 -5.96 -3.92 -3.91
CA SER A 369 -6.64 -3.31 -2.75
C SER A 369 -6.89 -1.81 -2.95
N THR A 370 -5.93 -1.10 -3.55
CA THR A 370 -6.10 0.30 -3.96
C THR A 370 -7.19 0.43 -5.03
N MET A 371 -7.21 -0.45 -6.03
CA MET A 371 -8.23 -0.47 -7.10
C MET A 371 -9.62 -0.76 -6.53
N THR A 372 -9.75 -1.63 -5.52
CA THR A 372 -11.02 -1.88 -4.82
C THR A 372 -11.56 -0.61 -4.16
N ALA A 373 -10.68 0.17 -3.52
CA ALA A 373 -11.04 1.45 -2.94
C ALA A 373 -11.46 2.48 -4.02
N ILE A 374 -10.72 2.54 -5.13
CA ILE A 374 -11.02 3.39 -6.29
C ILE A 374 -12.40 3.01 -6.89
N MET A 375 -12.69 1.71 -7.02
CA MET A 375 -13.98 1.22 -7.49
C MET A 375 -15.14 1.72 -6.62
N GLY A 376 -14.99 1.63 -5.30
CA GLY A 376 -15.98 2.17 -4.35
C GLY A 376 -16.12 3.69 -4.44
N ARG A 377 -15.01 4.42 -4.60
CA ARG A 377 -15.03 5.87 -4.82
C ARG A 377 -15.80 6.24 -6.08
N ILE A 378 -15.47 5.63 -7.22
CA ILE A 378 -16.15 5.90 -8.50
C ILE A 378 -17.65 5.65 -8.35
N SER A 379 -18.05 4.54 -7.72
CA SER A 379 -19.45 4.25 -7.48
C SER A 379 -20.15 5.34 -6.65
N ALA A 380 -19.53 5.77 -5.55
CA ALA A 380 -20.10 6.79 -4.66
C ALA A 380 -20.25 8.16 -5.35
N TYR A 381 -19.28 8.55 -6.18
CA TYR A 381 -19.31 9.83 -6.89
C TYR A 381 -20.28 9.83 -8.06
N THR A 382 -20.51 8.69 -8.69
CA THR A 382 -21.34 8.60 -9.89
C THR A 382 -22.74 8.03 -9.67
N GLY A 383 -22.96 7.36 -8.53
CA GLY A 383 -24.19 6.62 -8.26
C GLY A 383 -24.36 5.35 -9.11
N LYS A 384 -23.30 4.91 -9.80
CA LYS A 384 -23.36 3.76 -10.72
C LYS A 384 -22.79 2.50 -10.09
N LEU A 385 -23.30 1.35 -10.50
CA LEU A 385 -22.68 0.07 -10.21
C LEU A 385 -21.40 -0.06 -11.06
N ILE A 386 -20.28 -0.28 -10.39
CA ILE A 386 -18.96 -0.45 -11.04
C ILE A 386 -18.56 -1.92 -10.97
N ARG A 387 -18.08 -2.47 -12.08
CA ARG A 387 -17.54 -3.83 -12.16
C ARG A 387 -16.02 -3.78 -12.10
N TRP A 388 -15.42 -4.80 -11.52
CA TRP A 388 -13.97 -4.95 -11.51
C TRP A 388 -13.39 -4.94 -12.93
N SER A 389 -14.03 -5.67 -13.85
CA SER A 389 -13.64 -5.70 -15.26
C SER A 389 -13.68 -4.34 -15.96
N ASP A 390 -14.55 -3.42 -15.50
CA ASP A 390 -14.64 -2.06 -16.05
C ASP A 390 -13.35 -1.24 -15.81
N LEU A 391 -12.55 -1.61 -14.79
CA LEU A 391 -11.31 -0.93 -14.41
C LEU A 391 -10.05 -1.67 -14.90
N THR A 392 -10.16 -2.97 -15.17
CA THR A 392 -8.99 -3.83 -15.39
C THR A 392 -8.90 -4.43 -16.79
N GLU A 393 -10.03 -4.68 -17.48
CA GLU A 393 -10.10 -5.45 -18.71
C GLU A 393 -10.85 -4.74 -19.83
N ASN A 394 -12.01 -4.17 -19.54
CA ASN A 394 -12.89 -3.56 -20.53
C ASN A 394 -12.40 -2.18 -20.94
N LYS A 395 -11.60 -2.11 -22.02
CA LYS A 395 -11.03 -0.87 -22.53
C LYS A 395 -12.07 0.14 -23.05
N GLU A 396 -13.28 -0.32 -23.35
CA GLU A 396 -14.41 0.53 -23.77
C GLU A 396 -15.16 1.14 -22.58
N SER A 397 -14.88 0.68 -21.36
CA SER A 397 -15.45 1.27 -20.15
C SER A 397 -14.97 2.71 -19.98
N PRO A 398 -15.85 3.67 -19.66
CA PRO A 398 -15.44 5.04 -19.35
C PRO A 398 -14.51 5.13 -18.14
N TRP A 399 -14.52 4.09 -17.30
CA TRP A 399 -13.72 4.01 -16.08
C TRP A 399 -12.31 3.42 -16.31
N TYR A 400 -12.09 2.70 -17.41
CA TYR A 400 -10.81 2.07 -17.69
C TYR A 400 -9.66 3.09 -17.75
N ASN A 401 -9.83 4.16 -18.51
CA ASN A 401 -8.83 5.23 -18.66
C ASN A 401 -9.14 6.48 -17.84
N LEU A 402 -10.04 6.37 -16.86
CA LEU A 402 -10.33 7.47 -15.95
C LEU A 402 -9.06 7.90 -15.21
N THR A 403 -8.60 9.11 -15.49
CA THR A 403 -7.40 9.68 -14.90
C THR A 403 -7.75 10.96 -14.16
N LEU A 404 -7.38 11.02 -12.89
CA LEU A 404 -7.52 12.24 -12.10
C LEU A 404 -6.44 13.27 -12.48
N LYS A 405 -6.84 14.52 -12.58
CA LYS A 405 -5.95 15.64 -12.97
C LYS A 405 -5.94 16.72 -11.90
N PRO A 406 -4.76 17.35 -11.62
CA PRO A 406 -3.50 17.19 -12.35
C PRO A 406 -2.79 15.86 -12.08
N THR A 407 -2.11 15.34 -13.09
CA THR A 407 -1.28 14.14 -13.03
C THR A 407 0.14 14.45 -12.56
N ALA A 408 0.92 13.42 -12.20
CA ALA A 408 2.35 13.61 -11.89
C ALA A 408 3.13 14.33 -13.02
N ALA A 409 2.77 14.09 -14.28
CA ALA A 409 3.41 14.77 -15.43
C ALA A 409 3.05 16.26 -15.49
N ASP A 410 1.86 16.65 -15.08
CA ASP A 410 1.45 18.06 -15.03
C ASP A 410 2.23 18.79 -13.93
N PHE A 411 2.50 18.14 -12.80
CA PHE A 411 3.39 18.65 -11.75
C PHE A 411 4.84 18.80 -12.22
N GLU A 412 5.38 17.84 -12.98
CA GLU A 412 6.74 17.96 -13.53
C GLU A 412 6.88 19.14 -14.53
N LYS A 413 5.81 19.44 -15.28
CA LYS A 413 5.79 20.54 -16.25
C LYS A 413 5.45 21.90 -15.62
N GLY A 414 4.93 21.93 -14.39
CA GLY A 414 4.41 23.13 -13.76
C GLY A 414 3.03 23.56 -14.27
N GLU A 415 2.30 22.67 -14.93
CA GLU A 415 0.96 22.91 -15.53
C GLU A 415 -0.16 22.47 -14.57
N VAL A 416 -0.09 22.91 -13.32
CA VAL A 416 -1.02 22.51 -12.25
C VAL A 416 -2.06 23.58 -12.01
N VAL A 417 -3.34 23.16 -12.02
CA VAL A 417 -4.48 23.97 -11.58
C VAL A 417 -5.20 23.20 -10.47
N ALA A 418 -5.25 23.78 -9.29
CA ALA A 418 -5.94 23.20 -8.14
C ALA A 418 -7.47 23.26 -8.32
N PRO A 419 -8.21 22.21 -7.95
CA PRO A 419 -9.66 22.29 -7.84
C PRO A 419 -10.08 23.36 -6.83
N PRO A 420 -11.24 24.03 -7.02
CA PRO A 420 -11.78 24.95 -6.05
C PRO A 420 -12.10 24.26 -4.71
N ASP A 421 -11.72 24.87 -3.60
CA ASP A 421 -11.95 24.35 -2.23
C ASP A 421 -13.42 24.36 -1.80
N ASP A 422 -14.24 25.21 -2.42
CA ASP A 422 -15.63 25.47 -2.06
C ASP A 422 -16.65 24.69 -2.90
N VAL A 423 -16.20 23.99 -3.94
CA VAL A 423 -17.09 23.19 -4.79
C VAL A 423 -17.29 21.82 -4.17
N VAL A 424 -18.51 21.59 -3.67
CA VAL A 424 -18.91 20.28 -3.15
C VAL A 424 -19.29 19.35 -4.30
N PRO A 425 -18.64 18.17 -4.43
CA PRO A 425 -19.06 17.18 -5.41
C PRO A 425 -20.48 16.70 -5.10
N VAL A 426 -21.33 16.65 -6.13
CA VAL A 426 -22.70 16.14 -6.02
C VAL A 426 -22.77 14.78 -6.71
N PRO A 427 -23.15 13.70 -5.99
CA PRO A 427 -23.25 12.37 -6.57
C PRO A 427 -24.19 12.36 -7.80
N GLY A 428 -23.72 11.77 -8.90
CA GLY A 428 -24.48 11.66 -10.15
C GLY A 428 -24.59 12.94 -11.00
N ALA A 429 -24.09 14.09 -10.53
CA ALA A 429 -24.18 15.36 -11.24
C ALA A 429 -23.11 15.61 -12.30
N GLY A 430 -22.34 14.60 -12.68
CA GLY A 430 -21.38 14.72 -13.78
C GLY A 430 -20.15 13.85 -13.64
N GLU A 431 -19.64 13.45 -14.78
CA GLU A 431 -18.50 12.53 -14.95
C GLU A 431 -17.15 13.15 -14.56
N ARG A 432 -17.12 14.40 -14.10
CA ARG A 432 -15.88 15.17 -13.95
C ARG A 432 -14.97 14.77 -12.80
N ARG A 433 -15.42 13.91 -11.85
CA ARG A 433 -14.66 13.57 -10.62
C ARG A 433 -14.87 12.12 -10.14
N ALA A 434 -15.20 11.23 -11.02
CA ALA A 434 -15.28 9.82 -10.65
C ALA A 434 -13.90 9.18 -10.38
#